data_a76e4e667bbbaad8a5bf669f8114486b
#
_entry.id   a76e4e667bbbaad8a5bf669f8114486b
#
_cell.length_a   1.000
_cell.length_b   1.000
_cell.length_c   1.000
_cell.angle_alpha   90.00
_cell.angle_beta   90.00
_cell.angle_gamma   90.00
#
_symmetry.space_group_name_H-M   'P 1'
#
loop_
_entity.id
_entity.type
_entity.pdbx_description
1 polymer ?
#
loop_
_entity_poly.entity_id
_entity_poly.type
_entity_poly.pdbx_seq_one_letter_code
_entity_poly.pdbx_strand_id
1 'polypeptide(L)'
;MEKIWLKSYPPGVPHDVQPEQYRSVAHLLEESFRKHASSPFSVCMDQWMSYGELERLSAALGAYLQGLGLEPGARVAIMLPNVPQFGVTMAAVLRAGYTCVNVNPLYTARELEHQLKDSGATAIVILENFAHTLSEIVDHTAVQHVVMASMGDLLGTFYGRWITFAVRHLAKMVPAYELPLSHGRKVVSFKKALALGERRTLAPSQATLDSIAFLQYTGGTTGLSKGAVLTHRCIVAATLQAEAWFTPALAKVGDLSRANSIAALPLYHIFALTLCLLAIRQGSSLTLIPNPRDIPKFIAELKKRPFHMLPAVNTLFNALLQHPQFKSIDFSHLCVSQAGGMAASEGTARHWQKVTGSTMIEGWGMSETCAIGTNNPVTNTEFSGSIGLPLPGIDIAIKDDAGNSLALGESG
;
A
#
# COMPACT_ATOMS: atom_id res chain seq x y z
N MET A 1 -27.85 -17.16 7.11
CA MET A 1 -27.41 -16.35 8.29
C MET A 1 -28.09 -14.99 8.22
N GLU A 2 -28.71 -14.53 9.30
CA GLU A 2 -29.23 -13.16 9.36
C GLU A 2 -28.04 -12.18 9.53
N LYS A 3 -27.95 -11.18 8.66
CA LYS A 3 -26.86 -10.17 8.68
C LYS A 3 -27.23 -9.05 9.66
N ILE A 4 -27.25 -9.37 10.95
CA ILE A 4 -27.72 -8.46 12.01
C ILE A 4 -26.96 -7.14 12.09
N TRP A 5 -25.69 -7.12 11.70
CA TRP A 5 -24.83 -5.93 11.71
C TRP A 5 -25.25 -4.84 10.74
N LEU A 6 -25.99 -5.16 9.67
CA LEU A 6 -26.45 -4.18 8.69
C LEU A 6 -27.31 -3.07 9.30
N LYS A 7 -28.03 -3.36 10.40
CA LYS A 7 -28.86 -2.38 11.12
C LYS A 7 -28.01 -1.31 11.82
N SER A 8 -26.70 -1.59 12.02
CA SER A 8 -25.75 -0.72 12.72
C SER A 8 -24.79 0.00 11.77
N TYR A 9 -25.01 -0.10 10.46
CA TYR A 9 -24.18 0.61 9.49
C TYR A 9 -24.41 2.13 9.58
N PRO A 10 -23.34 2.94 9.41
CA PRO A 10 -23.48 4.38 9.29
C PRO A 10 -24.43 4.76 8.13
N PRO A 11 -25.20 5.84 8.28
CA PRO A 11 -26.05 6.33 7.19
C PRO A 11 -25.25 6.53 5.89
N GLY A 12 -25.80 6.03 4.78
CA GLY A 12 -25.18 6.14 3.45
C GLY A 12 -24.17 5.04 3.11
N VAL A 13 -23.81 4.16 4.05
CA VAL A 13 -22.96 3.00 3.76
C VAL A 13 -23.85 1.91 3.12
N PRO A 14 -23.54 1.44 1.89
CA PRO A 14 -24.32 0.38 1.23
C PRO A 14 -24.10 -0.97 1.92
N HIS A 15 -25.04 -1.90 1.71
CA HIS A 15 -24.92 -3.27 2.25
C HIS A 15 -23.90 -4.13 1.47
N ASP A 16 -23.64 -3.77 0.22
CA ASP A 16 -22.76 -4.50 -0.68
C ASP A 16 -22.05 -3.53 -1.65
N VAL A 17 -21.01 -4.01 -2.31
CA VAL A 17 -20.27 -3.29 -3.34
C VAL A 17 -20.31 -4.03 -4.66
N GLN A 18 -20.07 -3.32 -5.77
CA GLN A 18 -20.21 -3.85 -7.13
C GLN A 18 -18.83 -3.85 -7.84
N PRO A 19 -17.97 -4.85 -7.60
CA PRO A 19 -16.66 -4.90 -8.25
C PRO A 19 -16.75 -5.07 -9.78
N GLU A 20 -17.85 -5.60 -10.28
CA GLU A 20 -18.11 -5.82 -11.71
C GLU A 20 -18.19 -4.53 -12.54
N GLN A 21 -18.32 -3.36 -11.91
CA GLN A 21 -18.22 -2.07 -12.60
C GLN A 21 -16.81 -1.85 -13.19
N TYR A 22 -15.82 -2.59 -12.75
CA TYR A 22 -14.46 -2.60 -13.28
C TYR A 22 -14.12 -3.95 -13.91
N ARG A 23 -13.38 -3.94 -15.01
CA ARG A 23 -12.87 -5.17 -15.64
C ARG A 23 -11.66 -5.74 -14.89
N SER A 24 -10.90 -4.85 -14.23
CA SER A 24 -9.69 -5.18 -13.48
C SER A 24 -9.24 -3.98 -12.63
N VAL A 25 -8.24 -4.15 -11.77
CA VAL A 25 -7.58 -3.03 -11.07
C VAL A 25 -6.95 -2.06 -12.07
N ALA A 26 -6.38 -2.56 -13.18
CA ALA A 26 -5.84 -1.68 -14.23
C ALA A 26 -6.90 -0.73 -14.77
N HIS A 27 -8.13 -1.20 -15.01
CA HIS A 27 -9.25 -0.36 -15.45
C HIS A 27 -9.63 0.71 -14.40
N LEU A 28 -9.66 0.34 -13.10
CA LEU A 28 -9.90 1.28 -12.01
C LEU A 28 -8.81 2.37 -11.97
N LEU A 29 -7.53 1.98 -12.11
CA LEU A 29 -6.42 2.92 -12.15
C LEU A 29 -6.54 3.90 -13.31
N GLU A 30 -6.79 3.42 -14.53
CA GLU A 30 -6.89 4.23 -15.74
C GLU A 30 -8.08 5.21 -15.69
N GLU A 31 -9.21 4.79 -15.15
CA GLU A 31 -10.35 5.67 -14.92
C GLU A 31 -10.01 6.78 -13.93
N SER A 32 -9.37 6.42 -12.80
CA SER A 32 -8.98 7.36 -11.77
C SER A 32 -7.93 8.36 -12.27
N PHE A 33 -6.93 7.91 -13.04
CA PHE A 33 -5.91 8.78 -13.62
C PHE A 33 -6.51 9.82 -14.56
N ARG A 34 -7.44 9.39 -15.43
CA ARG A 34 -8.13 10.29 -16.35
C ARG A 34 -8.99 11.31 -15.62
N LYS A 35 -9.71 10.86 -14.58
CA LYS A 35 -10.61 11.72 -13.80
C LYS A 35 -9.85 12.75 -12.97
N HIS A 36 -8.68 12.39 -12.43
CA HIS A 36 -7.95 13.18 -11.45
C HIS A 36 -6.58 13.66 -11.95
N ALA A 37 -6.35 13.70 -13.27
CA ALA A 37 -5.03 13.95 -13.88
C ALA A 37 -4.26 15.15 -13.29
N SER A 38 -4.95 16.26 -13.00
CA SER A 38 -4.36 17.48 -12.43
C SER A 38 -4.22 17.47 -10.91
N SER A 39 -4.85 16.51 -10.21
CA SER A 39 -4.79 16.43 -8.76
C SER A 39 -3.46 15.86 -8.28
N PRO A 40 -2.98 16.23 -7.08
CA PRO A 40 -1.78 15.65 -6.49
C PRO A 40 -2.07 14.21 -6.04
N PHE A 41 -1.21 13.26 -6.46
CA PHE A 41 -1.25 11.88 -6.02
C PHE A 41 -0.45 11.66 -4.74
N SER A 42 0.79 12.12 -4.74
CA SER A 42 1.66 11.91 -3.57
C SER A 42 2.67 13.02 -3.37
N VAL A 43 3.10 13.16 -2.13
CA VAL A 43 4.25 13.98 -1.77
C VAL A 43 5.26 13.15 -0.98
N CYS A 44 6.53 13.25 -1.34
CA CYS A 44 7.66 12.63 -0.65
C CYS A 44 8.82 13.63 -0.58
N MET A 45 9.34 13.89 0.62
CA MET A 45 10.44 14.86 0.80
C MET A 45 10.18 16.19 0.07
N ASP A 46 8.97 16.74 0.23
CA ASP A 46 8.49 17.98 -0.38
C ASP A 46 8.41 17.98 -1.92
N GLN A 47 8.57 16.84 -2.57
CA GLN A 47 8.36 16.70 -4.01
C GLN A 47 6.98 16.07 -4.27
N TRP A 48 6.17 16.77 -5.03
CA TRP A 48 4.84 16.35 -5.43
C TRP A 48 4.87 15.57 -6.74
N MET A 49 3.99 14.59 -6.83
CA MET A 49 3.65 13.88 -8.06
C MET A 49 2.15 14.00 -8.29
N SER A 50 1.74 14.39 -9.49
CA SER A 50 0.34 14.41 -9.90
C SER A 50 -0.14 13.03 -10.39
N TYR A 51 -1.46 12.85 -10.50
CA TYR A 51 -2.04 11.65 -11.12
C TYR A 51 -1.65 11.53 -12.60
N GLY A 52 -1.55 12.63 -13.33
CA GLY A 52 -1.08 12.63 -14.72
C GLY A 52 0.38 12.18 -14.85
N GLU A 53 1.24 12.56 -13.90
CA GLU A 53 2.61 12.05 -13.86
C GLU A 53 2.66 10.57 -13.50
N LEU A 54 1.84 10.12 -12.55
CA LEU A 54 1.71 8.70 -12.21
C LEU A 54 1.25 7.88 -13.41
N GLU A 55 0.26 8.37 -14.17
CA GLU A 55 -0.22 7.76 -15.40
C GLU A 55 0.90 7.62 -16.43
N ARG A 56 1.59 8.72 -16.76
CA ARG A 56 2.68 8.75 -17.73
C ARG A 56 3.83 7.84 -17.34
N LEU A 57 4.30 7.93 -16.09
CA LEU A 57 5.43 7.13 -15.60
C LEU A 57 5.09 5.65 -15.52
N SER A 58 3.88 5.30 -15.07
CA SER A 58 3.44 3.90 -15.03
C SER A 58 3.21 3.32 -16.42
N ALA A 59 2.75 4.13 -17.39
CA ALA A 59 2.67 3.70 -18.78
C ALA A 59 4.05 3.42 -19.37
N ALA A 60 5.02 4.31 -19.12
CA ALA A 60 6.40 4.12 -19.58
C ALA A 60 7.03 2.86 -18.97
N LEU A 61 6.96 2.70 -17.66
CA LEU A 61 7.51 1.50 -17.01
C LEU A 61 6.80 0.22 -17.46
N GLY A 62 5.47 0.25 -17.60
CA GLY A 62 4.68 -0.88 -18.09
C GLY A 62 5.05 -1.27 -19.52
N ALA A 63 5.21 -0.30 -20.43
CA ALA A 63 5.65 -0.54 -21.79
C ALA A 63 7.09 -1.08 -21.86
N TYR A 64 7.97 -0.64 -20.95
CA TYR A 64 9.29 -1.23 -20.78
C TYR A 64 9.19 -2.72 -20.37
N LEU A 65 8.37 -3.04 -19.37
CA LEU A 65 8.19 -4.41 -18.89
C LEU A 65 7.61 -5.31 -19.98
N GLN A 66 6.60 -4.86 -20.73
CA GLN A 66 6.07 -5.60 -21.88
C GLN A 66 7.13 -5.85 -22.95
N GLY A 67 8.05 -4.91 -23.14
CA GLY A 67 9.17 -5.04 -24.05
C GLY A 67 10.27 -6.02 -23.63
N LEU A 68 10.18 -6.62 -22.44
CA LEU A 68 11.09 -7.67 -21.97
C LEU A 68 10.71 -9.06 -22.49
N GLY A 69 9.50 -9.22 -23.05
CA GLY A 69 9.00 -10.50 -23.52
C GLY A 69 8.53 -11.43 -22.39
N LEU A 70 8.05 -10.84 -21.29
CA LEU A 70 7.46 -11.59 -20.18
C LEU A 70 6.11 -12.17 -20.62
N GLU A 71 5.81 -13.39 -20.17
CA GLU A 71 4.53 -14.03 -20.41
C GLU A 71 3.36 -13.27 -19.72
N PRO A 72 2.14 -13.32 -20.29
CA PRO A 72 0.97 -12.74 -19.64
C PRO A 72 0.81 -13.27 -18.20
N GLY A 73 0.55 -12.37 -17.25
CA GLY A 73 0.45 -12.72 -15.82
C GLY A 73 1.79 -13.02 -15.14
N ALA A 74 2.93 -12.79 -15.80
CA ALA A 74 4.25 -12.93 -15.19
C ALA A 74 4.36 -12.16 -13.87
N ARG A 75 5.11 -12.73 -12.92
CA ARG A 75 5.25 -12.18 -11.58
C ARG A 75 6.40 -11.19 -11.54
N VAL A 76 6.11 -9.97 -11.11
CA VAL A 76 7.09 -8.89 -10.96
C VAL A 76 7.19 -8.53 -9.48
N ALA A 77 8.35 -8.79 -8.90
CA ALA A 77 8.61 -8.46 -7.50
C ALA A 77 8.83 -6.95 -7.32
N ILE A 78 8.26 -6.39 -6.24
CA ILE A 78 8.36 -4.97 -5.88
C ILE A 78 8.99 -4.87 -4.49
N MET A 79 10.28 -4.57 -4.41
CA MET A 79 11.03 -4.43 -3.15
C MET A 79 11.38 -2.96 -2.92
N LEU A 80 10.34 -2.19 -2.63
CA LEU A 80 10.41 -0.74 -2.44
C LEU A 80 9.73 -0.34 -1.13
N PRO A 81 10.31 0.60 -0.36
CA PRO A 81 9.63 1.22 0.79
C PRO A 81 8.60 2.25 0.30
N ASN A 82 8.10 3.09 1.21
CA ASN A 82 7.15 4.16 0.90
C ASN A 82 7.83 5.31 0.13
N VAL A 83 8.10 5.09 -1.14
CA VAL A 83 8.70 6.06 -2.08
C VAL A 83 7.82 6.19 -3.31
N PRO A 84 7.91 7.30 -4.08
CA PRO A 84 7.06 7.52 -5.26
C PRO A 84 7.15 6.39 -6.29
N GLN A 85 8.31 5.75 -6.41
CA GLN A 85 8.55 4.63 -7.31
C GLN A 85 7.65 3.43 -7.01
N PHE A 86 7.17 3.24 -5.76
CA PHE A 86 6.27 2.15 -5.41
C PHE A 86 4.94 2.27 -6.17
N GLY A 87 4.28 3.43 -6.08
CA GLY A 87 3.01 3.67 -6.78
C GLY A 87 3.15 3.55 -8.31
N VAL A 88 4.24 4.10 -8.88
CA VAL A 88 4.55 3.98 -10.31
C VAL A 88 4.73 2.51 -10.71
N THR A 89 5.49 1.74 -9.92
CA THR A 89 5.78 0.33 -10.25
C THR A 89 4.53 -0.53 -10.14
N MET A 90 3.77 -0.40 -9.04
CA MET A 90 2.51 -1.12 -8.85
C MET A 90 1.55 -0.87 -10.02
N ALA A 91 1.32 0.40 -10.37
CA ALA A 91 0.45 0.75 -11.48
C ALA A 91 0.98 0.23 -12.82
N ALA A 92 2.30 0.29 -13.06
CA ALA A 92 2.94 -0.21 -14.27
C ALA A 92 2.75 -1.71 -14.46
N VAL A 93 2.99 -2.50 -13.41
CA VAL A 93 2.86 -3.96 -13.42
C VAL A 93 1.42 -4.37 -13.72
N LEU A 94 0.44 -3.78 -13.03
CA LEU A 94 -0.98 -4.10 -13.21
C LEU A 94 -1.50 -3.68 -14.61
N ARG A 95 -1.10 -2.49 -15.08
CA ARG A 95 -1.49 -1.96 -16.40
C ARG A 95 -0.83 -2.74 -17.54
N ALA A 96 0.36 -3.30 -17.30
CA ALA A 96 1.03 -4.19 -18.26
C ALA A 96 0.43 -5.60 -18.32
N GLY A 97 -0.52 -5.94 -17.44
CA GLY A 97 -1.16 -7.26 -17.38
C GLY A 97 -0.35 -8.30 -16.58
N TYR A 98 0.49 -7.84 -15.66
CA TYR A 98 1.34 -8.69 -14.81
C TYR A 98 0.86 -8.74 -13.36
N THR A 99 1.38 -9.70 -12.60
CA THR A 99 1.08 -9.90 -11.18
C THR A 99 2.15 -9.22 -10.31
N CYS A 100 1.72 -8.39 -9.37
CA CYS A 100 2.60 -7.79 -8.38
C CYS A 100 2.96 -8.81 -7.29
N VAL A 101 4.24 -8.93 -6.96
CA VAL A 101 4.73 -9.67 -5.79
C VAL A 101 5.35 -8.67 -4.82
N ASN A 102 4.59 -8.26 -3.81
CA ASN A 102 5.09 -7.31 -2.84
C ASN A 102 6.11 -7.95 -1.91
N VAL A 103 7.29 -7.34 -1.80
CA VAL A 103 8.42 -7.85 -1.02
C VAL A 103 8.75 -6.88 0.10
N ASN A 104 8.91 -7.39 1.31
CA ASN A 104 9.40 -6.60 2.43
C ASN A 104 10.88 -6.21 2.21
N PRO A 105 11.23 -4.91 2.10
CA PRO A 105 12.60 -4.48 1.89
C PRO A 105 13.57 -4.87 3.01
N LEU A 106 13.05 -5.23 4.18
CA LEU A 106 13.86 -5.61 5.35
C LEU A 106 14.07 -7.13 5.47
N TYR A 107 13.66 -7.90 4.47
CA TYR A 107 13.92 -9.34 4.47
C TYR A 107 15.41 -9.65 4.46
N THR A 108 15.75 -10.71 5.17
CA THR A 108 17.07 -11.38 5.07
C THR A 108 17.21 -12.04 3.69
N ALA A 109 18.44 -12.35 3.31
CA ALA A 109 18.73 -13.07 2.05
C ALA A 109 17.90 -14.37 1.93
N ARG A 110 17.81 -15.15 3.01
CA ARG A 110 17.03 -16.41 3.06
C ARG A 110 15.52 -16.19 2.84
N GLU A 111 14.93 -15.16 3.45
CA GLU A 111 13.51 -14.84 3.29
C GLU A 111 13.22 -14.35 1.87
N LEU A 112 14.10 -13.52 1.32
CA LEU A 112 14.00 -13.03 -0.05
C LEU A 112 14.13 -14.16 -1.07
N GLU A 113 15.12 -15.06 -0.89
CA GLU A 113 15.31 -16.24 -1.75
C GLU A 113 14.06 -17.12 -1.77
N HIS A 114 13.53 -17.42 -0.57
CA HIS A 114 12.30 -18.20 -0.44
C HIS A 114 11.16 -17.56 -1.23
N GLN A 115 10.89 -16.28 -1.00
CA GLN A 115 9.76 -15.59 -1.63
C GLN A 115 9.92 -15.51 -3.16
N LEU A 116 11.11 -15.21 -3.67
CA LEU A 116 11.36 -15.13 -5.12
C LEU A 116 11.25 -16.48 -5.80
N LYS A 117 11.68 -17.59 -5.15
CA LYS A 117 11.52 -18.96 -5.65
C LYS A 117 10.06 -19.38 -5.64
N ASP A 118 9.37 -19.22 -4.52
CA ASP A 118 7.99 -19.66 -4.35
C ASP A 118 7.02 -18.88 -5.26
N SER A 119 7.21 -17.58 -5.38
CA SER A 119 6.42 -16.75 -6.30
C SER A 119 6.74 -16.99 -7.76
N GLY A 120 7.91 -17.51 -8.10
CA GLY A 120 8.40 -17.63 -9.46
C GLY A 120 8.58 -16.26 -10.16
N ALA A 121 8.93 -15.22 -9.42
CA ALA A 121 9.15 -13.89 -9.98
C ALA A 121 10.30 -13.88 -10.98
N THR A 122 10.05 -13.37 -12.19
CA THR A 122 11.02 -13.30 -13.28
C THR A 122 11.63 -11.91 -13.46
N ALA A 123 11.01 -10.90 -12.86
CA ALA A 123 11.50 -9.53 -12.81
C ALA A 123 11.36 -8.96 -11.40
N ILE A 124 12.24 -8.03 -11.04
CA ILE A 124 12.18 -7.30 -9.78
C ILE A 124 12.46 -5.82 -9.99
N VAL A 125 11.67 -4.98 -9.32
CA VAL A 125 11.98 -3.55 -9.14
C VAL A 125 12.39 -3.35 -7.69
N ILE A 126 13.63 -2.94 -7.46
CA ILE A 126 14.24 -2.88 -6.15
C ILE A 126 14.95 -1.56 -5.90
N LEU A 127 14.88 -1.05 -4.66
CA LEU A 127 15.68 0.10 -4.27
C LEU A 127 17.15 -0.34 -4.00
N GLU A 128 18.11 0.42 -4.49
CA GLU A 128 19.55 0.09 -4.39
C GLU A 128 20.04 -0.15 -2.96
N ASN A 129 19.35 0.41 -1.97
CA ASN A 129 19.63 0.17 -0.56
C ASN A 129 19.55 -1.31 -0.15
N PHE A 130 18.81 -2.10 -0.89
CA PHE A 130 18.55 -3.53 -0.64
C PHE A 130 19.18 -4.44 -1.69
N ALA A 131 19.94 -3.86 -2.63
CA ALA A 131 20.57 -4.59 -3.72
C ALA A 131 21.60 -5.62 -3.24
N HIS A 132 22.27 -5.35 -2.12
CA HIS A 132 23.20 -6.28 -1.49
C HIS A 132 22.50 -7.60 -1.13
N THR A 133 21.35 -7.54 -0.46
CA THR A 133 20.57 -8.74 -0.12
C THR A 133 20.15 -9.53 -1.36
N LEU A 134 19.80 -8.85 -2.46
CA LEU A 134 19.48 -9.51 -3.72
C LEU A 134 20.72 -10.16 -4.34
N SER A 135 21.88 -9.50 -4.28
CA SER A 135 23.12 -10.01 -4.89
C SER A 135 23.59 -11.35 -4.30
N GLU A 136 23.25 -11.61 -3.03
CA GLU A 136 23.60 -12.87 -2.37
C GLU A 136 22.80 -14.08 -2.89
N ILE A 137 21.59 -13.86 -3.46
CA ILE A 137 20.66 -14.96 -3.72
C ILE A 137 20.12 -15.01 -5.17
N VAL A 138 20.35 -13.97 -5.94
CA VAL A 138 19.68 -13.82 -7.23
C VAL A 138 19.96 -14.97 -8.22
N ASP A 139 21.14 -15.60 -8.15
CA ASP A 139 21.49 -16.76 -8.97
C ASP A 139 20.73 -18.04 -8.61
N HIS A 140 20.12 -18.07 -7.44
CA HIS A 140 19.27 -19.17 -6.99
C HIS A 140 17.79 -18.96 -7.35
N THR A 141 17.45 -17.90 -8.08
CA THR A 141 16.06 -17.51 -8.39
C THR A 141 15.80 -17.46 -9.90
N ALA A 142 14.53 -17.35 -10.28
CA ALA A 142 14.13 -17.17 -11.67
C ALA A 142 14.25 -15.71 -12.17
N VAL A 143 14.76 -14.78 -11.36
CA VAL A 143 14.86 -13.36 -11.70
C VAL A 143 15.89 -13.12 -12.80
N GLN A 144 15.41 -12.71 -13.97
CA GLN A 144 16.24 -12.36 -15.14
C GLN A 144 16.32 -10.86 -15.38
N HIS A 145 15.36 -10.09 -14.88
CA HIS A 145 15.27 -8.64 -15.12
C HIS A 145 15.24 -7.87 -13.80
N VAL A 146 16.23 -7.01 -13.60
CA VAL A 146 16.34 -6.16 -12.41
C VAL A 146 16.23 -4.71 -12.81
N VAL A 147 15.23 -4.01 -12.29
CA VAL A 147 15.11 -2.54 -12.40
C VAL A 147 15.55 -1.95 -11.07
N MET A 148 16.72 -1.29 -11.09
CA MET A 148 17.34 -0.69 -9.93
C MET A 148 16.87 0.75 -9.74
N ALA A 149 16.13 1.01 -8.67
CA ALA A 149 15.70 2.35 -8.29
C ALA A 149 16.67 2.98 -7.29
N SER A 150 16.83 4.28 -7.36
CA SER A 150 17.54 5.08 -6.35
C SER A 150 16.56 5.97 -5.60
N MET A 151 16.85 6.31 -4.34
CA MET A 151 15.96 7.11 -3.50
C MET A 151 15.53 8.43 -4.16
N GLY A 152 16.42 9.08 -4.90
CA GLY A 152 16.17 10.36 -5.55
C GLY A 152 15.60 10.30 -6.96
N ASP A 153 15.24 9.12 -7.51
CA ASP A 153 14.89 9.00 -8.95
C ASP A 153 13.69 9.84 -9.38
N LEU A 154 12.70 9.98 -8.53
CA LEU A 154 11.46 10.75 -8.78
C LEU A 154 11.34 12.00 -7.89
N LEU A 155 12.45 12.49 -7.33
CA LEU A 155 12.48 13.70 -6.50
C LEU A 155 13.03 14.93 -7.25
N GLY A 156 12.76 15.04 -8.55
CA GLY A 156 13.27 16.11 -9.41
C GLY A 156 14.75 15.93 -9.79
N THR A 157 15.22 16.81 -10.69
CA THR A 157 16.55 16.61 -11.31
C THR A 157 17.70 16.91 -10.35
N PHE A 158 17.74 18.10 -9.77
CA PHE A 158 18.85 18.50 -8.89
C PHE A 158 18.71 17.93 -7.49
N TYR A 159 17.54 18.09 -6.88
CA TYR A 159 17.27 17.60 -5.55
C TYR A 159 17.37 16.07 -5.48
N GLY A 160 16.82 15.35 -6.44
CA GLY A 160 16.94 13.90 -6.51
C GLY A 160 18.38 13.40 -6.66
N ARG A 161 19.22 14.10 -7.45
CA ARG A 161 20.66 13.77 -7.52
C ARG A 161 21.37 13.99 -6.18
N TRP A 162 21.05 15.09 -5.51
CA TRP A 162 21.57 15.38 -4.17
C TRP A 162 21.16 14.31 -3.16
N ILE A 163 19.87 13.94 -3.13
CA ILE A 163 19.38 12.89 -2.22
C ILE A 163 20.07 11.55 -2.51
N THR A 164 20.21 11.15 -3.78
CA THR A 164 20.93 9.92 -4.13
C THR A 164 22.39 9.97 -3.66
N PHE A 165 23.06 11.07 -3.87
CA PHE A 165 24.44 11.26 -3.38
C PHE A 165 24.52 11.18 -1.85
N ALA A 166 23.63 11.89 -1.14
CA ALA A 166 23.58 11.90 0.32
C ALA A 166 23.31 10.50 0.90
N VAL A 167 22.37 9.75 0.32
CA VAL A 167 22.03 8.38 0.74
C VAL A 167 23.21 7.42 0.54
N ARG A 168 23.89 7.52 -0.61
CA ARG A 168 25.04 6.66 -0.94
C ARG A 168 26.30 7.00 -0.14
N HIS A 169 26.66 8.27 -0.08
CA HIS A 169 27.99 8.68 0.36
C HIS A 169 28.02 9.31 1.76
N LEU A 170 26.99 10.07 2.15
CA LEU A 170 26.94 10.71 3.47
C LEU A 170 26.30 9.79 4.51
N ALA A 171 25.13 9.27 4.23
CA ALA A 171 24.42 8.37 5.13
C ALA A 171 24.90 6.92 5.03
N LYS A 172 25.65 6.56 3.97
CA LYS A 172 26.16 5.20 3.70
C LYS A 172 25.09 4.11 3.81
N MET A 173 23.88 4.41 3.33
CA MET A 173 22.72 3.52 3.40
C MET A 173 22.63 2.55 2.21
N VAL A 174 23.59 2.58 1.30
CA VAL A 174 23.70 1.64 0.18
C VAL A 174 24.97 0.83 0.39
N PRO A 175 24.85 -0.41 0.92
CA PRO A 175 25.99 -1.34 1.01
C PRO A 175 26.56 -1.63 -0.38
N ALA A 176 27.86 -1.96 -0.43
CA ALA A 176 28.45 -2.40 -1.69
C ALA A 176 27.76 -3.68 -2.19
N TYR A 177 27.45 -3.74 -3.46
CA TYR A 177 26.86 -4.91 -4.10
C TYR A 177 27.38 -5.09 -5.51
N GLU A 178 27.41 -6.33 -5.95
CA GLU A 178 27.69 -6.71 -7.32
C GLU A 178 26.61 -7.73 -7.75
N LEU A 179 25.76 -7.34 -8.70
CA LEU A 179 24.74 -8.24 -9.21
C LEU A 179 25.34 -9.07 -10.34
N PRO A 180 25.38 -10.40 -10.17
CA PRO A 180 25.89 -11.28 -11.22
C PRO A 180 25.02 -11.16 -12.49
N LEU A 181 25.66 -11.01 -13.64
CA LEU A 181 25.00 -10.99 -14.95
C LEU A 181 24.88 -12.40 -15.57
N SER A 182 25.06 -13.43 -14.76
CA SER A 182 24.87 -14.83 -15.12
C SER A 182 23.49 -15.09 -15.73
N HIS A 183 23.37 -16.12 -16.52
CA HIS A 183 22.11 -16.55 -17.15
C HIS A 183 21.42 -15.51 -18.04
N GLY A 184 22.18 -14.53 -18.60
CA GLY A 184 21.62 -13.47 -19.43
C GLY A 184 20.83 -12.40 -18.66
N ARG A 185 20.99 -12.32 -17.35
CA ARG A 185 20.33 -11.32 -16.49
C ARG A 185 20.61 -9.92 -16.96
N LYS A 186 19.58 -9.10 -16.98
CA LYS A 186 19.65 -7.69 -17.38
C LYS A 186 19.37 -6.80 -16.16
N VAL A 187 20.31 -5.90 -15.87
CA VAL A 187 20.17 -4.89 -14.84
C VAL A 187 20.08 -3.53 -15.50
N VAL A 188 19.05 -2.77 -15.15
CA VAL A 188 18.82 -1.42 -15.71
C VAL A 188 18.43 -0.47 -14.59
N SER A 189 18.85 0.80 -14.67
CA SER A 189 18.36 1.81 -13.73
C SER A 189 16.89 2.15 -14.00
N PHE A 190 16.15 2.52 -12.95
CA PHE A 190 14.74 2.90 -13.04
C PHE A 190 14.52 4.03 -14.08
N LYS A 191 15.37 5.06 -14.06
CA LYS A 191 15.31 6.15 -15.05
C LYS A 191 15.55 5.66 -16.47
N LYS A 192 16.47 4.72 -16.67
CA LYS A 192 16.71 4.14 -18.00
C LYS A 192 15.53 3.27 -18.45
N ALA A 193 14.92 2.51 -17.54
CA ALA A 193 13.71 1.73 -17.84
C ALA A 193 12.57 2.66 -18.29
N LEU A 194 12.33 3.76 -17.57
CA LEU A 194 11.36 4.79 -17.98
C LEU A 194 11.66 5.35 -19.35
N ALA A 195 12.88 5.81 -19.59
CA ALA A 195 13.29 6.40 -20.89
C ALA A 195 13.18 5.42 -22.07
N LEU A 196 13.41 4.13 -21.84
CA LEU A 196 13.21 3.08 -22.85
C LEU A 196 11.72 2.82 -23.10
N GLY A 197 10.91 2.85 -22.04
CA GLY A 197 9.47 2.65 -22.13
C GLY A 197 8.73 3.83 -22.77
N GLU A 198 9.17 5.07 -22.56
CA GLU A 198 8.60 6.26 -23.20
C GLU A 198 8.67 6.21 -24.76
N ARG A 199 9.56 5.39 -25.30
CA ARG A 199 9.68 5.15 -26.74
C ARG A 199 8.73 4.07 -27.27
N ARG A 200 7.87 3.54 -26.42
CA ARG A 200 6.95 2.43 -26.71
C ARG A 200 5.55 2.79 -26.26
N THR A 201 4.56 2.18 -26.87
CA THR A 201 3.17 2.29 -26.42
C THR A 201 2.86 1.13 -25.48
N LEU A 202 2.30 1.42 -24.31
CA LEU A 202 1.77 0.39 -23.42
C LEU A 202 0.54 -0.25 -24.07
N ALA A 203 0.60 -1.54 -24.33
CA ALA A 203 -0.56 -2.29 -24.79
C ALA A 203 -1.57 -2.46 -23.63
N PRO A 204 -2.88 -2.37 -23.90
CA PRO A 204 -3.91 -2.55 -22.88
C PRO A 204 -3.81 -3.92 -22.19
N SER A 205 -3.98 -3.92 -20.86
CA SER A 205 -4.02 -5.16 -20.09
C SER A 205 -5.19 -6.04 -20.50
N GLN A 206 -4.95 -7.33 -20.66
CA GLN A 206 -5.97 -8.36 -20.88
C GLN A 206 -6.45 -9.00 -19.57
N ALA A 207 -5.97 -8.53 -18.41
CA ALA A 207 -6.38 -9.05 -17.12
C ALA A 207 -7.88 -8.81 -16.87
N THR A 208 -8.54 -9.83 -16.35
CA THR A 208 -9.94 -9.81 -15.92
C THR A 208 -10.03 -9.72 -14.40
N LEU A 209 -11.24 -9.64 -13.85
CA LEU A 209 -11.45 -9.69 -12.41
C LEU A 209 -10.92 -10.98 -11.76
N ASP A 210 -10.89 -12.09 -12.49
CA ASP A 210 -10.46 -13.38 -11.97
C ASP A 210 -8.95 -13.64 -12.15
N SER A 211 -8.26 -12.76 -12.89
CA SER A 211 -6.80 -12.78 -12.98
C SER A 211 -6.15 -12.44 -11.64
N ILE A 212 -4.94 -12.96 -11.40
CA ILE A 212 -4.17 -12.65 -10.18
C ILE A 212 -3.60 -11.24 -10.29
N ALA A 213 -3.92 -10.38 -9.32
CA ALA A 213 -3.37 -9.03 -9.22
C ALA A 213 -2.13 -8.98 -8.34
N PHE A 214 -2.19 -9.66 -7.18
CA PHE A 214 -1.08 -9.68 -6.21
C PHE A 214 -0.84 -11.08 -5.65
N LEU A 215 0.43 -11.37 -5.39
CA LEU A 215 0.86 -12.38 -4.44
C LEU A 215 1.35 -11.65 -3.19
N GLN A 216 0.57 -11.74 -2.12
CA GLN A 216 0.83 -11.02 -0.87
C GLN A 216 1.36 -11.99 0.18
N TYR A 217 2.66 -11.92 0.47
CA TYR A 217 3.30 -12.81 1.42
C TYR A 217 3.02 -12.40 2.86
N THR A 218 2.72 -13.38 3.69
CA THR A 218 2.47 -13.21 5.12
C THR A 218 3.61 -13.80 5.92
N GLY A 219 4.01 -13.12 7.00
CA GLY A 219 4.90 -13.72 8.01
C GLY A 219 4.11 -14.80 8.76
N GLY A 220 4.27 -16.07 8.36
CA GLY A 220 3.61 -17.18 9.06
C GLY A 220 4.10 -17.29 10.50
N THR A 221 3.18 -17.50 11.44
CA THR A 221 3.49 -17.75 12.86
C THR A 221 4.16 -19.10 13.08
N THR A 222 4.15 -19.99 12.10
CA THR A 222 4.51 -21.43 12.24
C THR A 222 5.49 -21.95 11.20
N GLY A 223 6.10 -21.10 10.35
CA GLY A 223 7.00 -21.61 9.31
C GLY A 223 7.36 -20.60 8.21
N LEU A 224 7.66 -21.11 7.02
CA LEU A 224 7.98 -20.29 5.84
C LEU A 224 6.76 -19.45 5.43
N SER A 225 7.02 -18.20 5.04
CA SER A 225 5.99 -17.28 4.56
C SER A 225 5.26 -17.87 3.35
N LYS A 226 3.94 -17.67 3.28
CA LYS A 226 3.08 -18.12 2.18
C LYS A 226 2.50 -16.92 1.46
N GLY A 227 2.34 -17.04 0.14
CA GLY A 227 1.74 -15.99 -0.70
C GLY A 227 0.23 -16.15 -0.79
N ALA A 228 -0.54 -15.24 -0.18
CA ALA A 228 -1.97 -15.14 -0.43
C ALA A 228 -2.19 -14.70 -1.88
N VAL A 229 -3.02 -15.43 -2.62
CA VAL A 229 -3.37 -15.14 -4.01
C VAL A 229 -4.54 -14.18 -4.01
N LEU A 230 -4.31 -12.93 -4.44
CA LEU A 230 -5.33 -11.89 -4.49
C LEU A 230 -5.66 -11.58 -5.95
N THR A 231 -6.90 -11.84 -6.34
CA THR A 231 -7.39 -11.53 -7.69
C THR A 231 -7.69 -10.04 -7.84
N HIS A 232 -7.82 -9.58 -9.08
CA HIS A 232 -8.27 -8.21 -9.35
C HIS A 232 -9.65 -7.96 -8.71
N ARG A 233 -10.54 -8.96 -8.67
CA ARG A 233 -11.86 -8.90 -8.01
C ARG A 233 -11.74 -8.56 -6.53
N CYS A 234 -10.88 -9.29 -5.80
CA CYS A 234 -10.68 -9.07 -4.36
C CYS A 234 -10.18 -7.64 -4.08
N ILE A 235 -9.22 -7.18 -4.88
CA ILE A 235 -8.61 -5.84 -4.71
C ILE A 235 -9.62 -4.73 -5.04
N VAL A 236 -10.39 -4.87 -6.13
CA VAL A 236 -11.44 -3.91 -6.49
C VAL A 236 -12.50 -3.87 -5.39
N ALA A 237 -12.99 -5.04 -4.94
CA ALA A 237 -13.97 -5.13 -3.87
C ALA A 237 -13.48 -4.45 -2.60
N ALA A 238 -12.26 -4.77 -2.12
CA ALA A 238 -11.67 -4.15 -0.93
C ALA A 238 -11.51 -2.62 -1.06
N THR A 239 -11.16 -2.14 -2.26
CA THR A 239 -11.07 -0.69 -2.52
C THR A 239 -12.43 -0.01 -2.41
N LEU A 240 -13.47 -0.61 -2.99
CA LEU A 240 -14.84 -0.09 -2.93
C LEU A 240 -15.46 -0.18 -1.53
N GLN A 241 -15.15 -1.26 -0.80
CA GLN A 241 -15.53 -1.41 0.61
C GLN A 241 -14.90 -0.32 1.48
N ALA A 242 -13.61 -0.07 1.31
CA ALA A 242 -12.92 1.01 2.01
C ALA A 242 -13.50 2.39 1.63
N GLU A 243 -13.79 2.64 0.35
CA GLU A 243 -14.43 3.88 -0.10
C GLU A 243 -15.79 4.06 0.60
N ALA A 244 -16.66 3.06 0.54
CA ALA A 244 -17.98 3.12 1.17
C ALA A 244 -17.90 3.36 2.68
N TRP A 245 -16.93 2.73 3.36
CA TRP A 245 -16.80 2.81 4.81
C TRP A 245 -16.20 4.12 5.30
N PHE A 246 -15.20 4.68 4.61
CA PHE A 246 -14.51 5.89 5.05
C PHE A 246 -15.16 7.19 4.52
N THR A 247 -15.98 7.13 3.48
CA THR A 247 -16.66 8.31 2.89
C THR A 247 -17.45 9.12 3.92
N PRO A 248 -18.22 8.55 4.87
CA PRO A 248 -18.95 9.36 5.85
C PRO A 248 -18.07 10.27 6.71
N ALA A 249 -16.87 9.82 7.11
CA ALA A 249 -15.92 10.66 7.85
C ALA A 249 -15.26 11.72 6.96
N LEU A 250 -14.96 11.35 5.72
CA LEU A 250 -14.30 12.23 4.76
C LEU A 250 -15.26 13.24 4.09
N ALA A 251 -16.57 13.08 4.25
CA ALA A 251 -17.57 14.01 3.72
C ALA A 251 -17.35 15.47 4.18
N LYS A 252 -16.73 15.66 5.35
CA LYS A 252 -16.37 16.99 5.88
C LYS A 252 -15.33 17.71 5.01
N VAL A 253 -14.55 17.00 4.22
CA VAL A 253 -13.54 17.60 3.31
C VAL A 253 -14.22 18.26 2.11
N GLY A 254 -15.44 17.83 1.75
CA GLY A 254 -16.18 18.27 0.57
C GLY A 254 -15.61 17.70 -0.71
N ASP A 255 -14.51 18.26 -1.22
CA ASP A 255 -13.81 17.75 -2.40
C ASP A 255 -12.69 16.79 -1.96
N LEU A 256 -12.90 15.48 -2.19
CA LEU A 256 -11.96 14.43 -1.79
C LEU A 256 -10.58 14.53 -2.47
N SER A 257 -10.48 15.23 -3.61
CA SER A 257 -9.17 15.49 -4.24
C SER A 257 -8.25 16.35 -3.38
N ARG A 258 -8.80 17.04 -2.38
CA ARG A 258 -8.05 17.82 -1.38
C ARG A 258 -7.70 17.01 -0.13
N ALA A 259 -8.24 15.80 0.01
CA ALA A 259 -7.89 14.95 1.13
C ALA A 259 -6.44 14.48 1.02
N ASN A 260 -5.79 14.32 2.16
CA ASN A 260 -4.42 13.82 2.26
C ASN A 260 -4.36 12.75 3.35
N SER A 261 -3.83 11.60 2.99
CA SER A 261 -3.64 10.47 3.91
C SER A 261 -2.16 10.26 4.19
N ILE A 262 -1.83 9.93 5.42
CA ILE A 262 -0.44 9.65 5.82
C ILE A 262 -0.10 8.20 5.50
N ALA A 263 0.80 7.96 4.56
CA ALA A 263 1.31 6.64 4.22
C ALA A 263 2.55 6.31 5.06
N ALA A 264 2.35 6.01 6.35
CA ALA A 264 3.40 5.60 7.27
C ALA A 264 3.52 4.06 7.38
N LEU A 265 2.41 3.34 7.21
CA LEU A 265 2.45 1.89 7.10
C LEU A 265 3.09 1.46 5.77
N PRO A 266 3.82 0.33 5.76
CA PRO A 266 4.53 -0.12 4.55
C PRO A 266 3.57 -0.40 3.39
N LEU A 267 3.78 0.25 2.24
CA LEU A 267 2.95 0.06 1.04
C LEU A 267 3.02 -1.36 0.47
N TYR A 268 4.09 -2.10 0.75
CA TYR A 268 4.17 -3.51 0.38
C TYR A 268 3.25 -4.41 1.23
N HIS A 269 2.66 -3.90 2.31
CA HIS A 269 1.68 -4.61 3.12
C HIS A 269 0.26 -4.29 2.65
N ILE A 270 -0.62 -5.30 2.60
CA ILE A 270 -1.97 -5.17 2.02
C ILE A 270 -2.81 -4.04 2.66
N PHE A 271 -2.66 -3.78 3.95
CA PHE A 271 -3.41 -2.72 4.62
C PHE A 271 -3.08 -1.33 4.03
N ALA A 272 -1.80 -0.97 3.93
CA ALA A 272 -1.39 0.30 3.34
C ALA A 272 -1.65 0.34 1.82
N LEU A 273 -1.51 -0.79 1.14
CA LEU A 273 -1.82 -0.92 -0.28
C LEU A 273 -3.28 -0.59 -0.57
N THR A 274 -4.22 -1.14 0.22
CA THR A 274 -5.66 -0.86 0.06
C THR A 274 -5.97 0.62 0.28
N LEU A 275 -5.33 1.26 1.27
CA LEU A 275 -5.48 2.70 1.49
C LEU A 275 -4.85 3.54 0.36
N CYS A 276 -3.77 3.07 -0.25
CA CYS A 276 -3.20 3.69 -1.44
C CYS A 276 -4.18 3.60 -2.64
N LEU A 277 -4.81 2.44 -2.85
CA LEU A 277 -5.82 2.26 -3.89
C LEU A 277 -7.09 3.07 -3.61
N LEU A 278 -7.50 3.19 -2.35
CA LEU A 278 -8.57 4.10 -1.93
C LEU A 278 -8.24 5.55 -2.30
N ALA A 279 -7.03 6.02 -1.99
CA ALA A 279 -6.60 7.36 -2.37
C ALA A 279 -6.66 7.57 -3.89
N ILE A 280 -6.18 6.60 -4.67
CA ILE A 280 -6.25 6.64 -6.14
C ILE A 280 -7.71 6.70 -6.61
N ARG A 281 -8.59 5.89 -6.05
CA ARG A 281 -10.02 5.86 -6.42
C ARG A 281 -10.72 7.18 -6.14
N GLN A 282 -10.38 7.84 -5.03
CA GLN A 282 -10.94 9.13 -4.61
C GLN A 282 -10.28 10.35 -5.25
N GLY A 283 -9.11 10.19 -5.87
CA GLY A 283 -8.30 11.31 -6.37
C GLY A 283 -7.60 12.10 -5.26
N SER A 284 -7.50 11.54 -4.04
CA SER A 284 -6.85 12.14 -2.89
C SER A 284 -5.34 11.93 -2.91
N SER A 285 -4.61 12.62 -2.03
CA SER A 285 -3.15 12.56 -1.99
C SER A 285 -2.62 11.69 -0.84
N LEU A 286 -1.38 11.24 -0.99
CA LEU A 286 -0.62 10.51 0.02
C LEU A 286 0.63 11.27 0.44
N THR A 287 0.82 11.51 1.72
CA THR A 287 2.12 11.90 2.27
C THR A 287 2.92 10.65 2.56
N LEU A 288 3.92 10.36 1.74
CA LEU A 288 4.75 9.16 1.87
C LEU A 288 5.80 9.36 2.95
N ILE A 289 5.84 8.45 3.92
CA ILE A 289 6.84 8.42 5.00
C ILE A 289 7.79 7.23 4.75
N PRO A 290 8.98 7.46 4.18
CA PRO A 290 9.90 6.37 3.85
C PRO A 290 10.45 5.61 5.07
N ASN A 291 10.62 6.31 6.20
CA ASN A 291 11.06 5.73 7.46
C ASN A 291 10.21 6.20 8.63
N PRO A 292 9.10 5.52 8.96
CA PRO A 292 8.23 5.91 10.07
C PRO A 292 8.84 5.70 11.46
N ARG A 293 10.00 5.01 11.56
CA ARG A 293 10.73 4.83 12.82
C ARG A 293 11.52 6.07 13.25
N ASP A 294 11.81 6.97 12.32
CA ASP A 294 12.41 8.29 12.61
C ASP A 294 11.30 9.25 13.05
N ILE A 295 10.84 9.09 14.31
CA ILE A 295 9.73 9.86 14.87
C ILE A 295 9.93 11.38 14.77
N PRO A 296 11.12 11.96 15.04
CA PRO A 296 11.34 13.39 14.87
C PRO A 296 11.07 13.87 13.44
N LYS A 297 11.59 13.17 12.41
CA LYS A 297 11.33 13.52 11.00
C LYS A 297 9.89 13.29 10.61
N PHE A 298 9.26 12.24 11.12
CA PHE A 298 7.84 11.98 10.87
C PHE A 298 6.97 13.13 11.41
N ILE A 299 7.20 13.58 12.65
CA ILE A 299 6.49 14.71 13.23
C ILE A 299 6.75 16.01 12.44
N ALA A 300 7.98 16.24 12.02
CA ALA A 300 8.31 17.38 11.17
C ALA A 300 7.51 17.35 9.85
N GLU A 301 7.30 16.15 9.27
CA GLU A 301 6.48 16.00 8.06
C GLU A 301 4.99 16.25 8.32
N LEU A 302 4.44 15.77 9.44
CA LEU A 302 3.04 16.01 9.84
C LEU A 302 2.73 17.49 10.05
N LYS A 303 3.72 18.31 10.46
CA LYS A 303 3.56 19.75 10.64
C LYS A 303 3.49 20.56 9.35
N LYS A 304 3.93 19.99 8.23
CA LYS A 304 4.07 20.75 6.97
C LYS A 304 2.75 21.01 6.26
N ARG A 305 1.77 20.12 6.42
CA ARG A 305 0.52 20.19 5.66
C ARG A 305 -0.65 19.53 6.37
N PRO A 306 -1.88 19.96 6.09
CA PRO A 306 -3.09 19.30 6.58
C PRO A 306 -3.12 17.82 6.16
N PHE A 307 -3.62 16.96 7.03
CA PHE A 307 -3.89 15.57 6.74
C PHE A 307 -5.22 15.14 7.36
N HIS A 308 -5.91 14.23 6.68
CA HIS A 308 -7.29 13.86 6.96
C HIS A 308 -7.43 12.44 7.47
N MET A 309 -6.47 11.56 7.09
CA MET A 309 -6.44 10.17 7.53
C MET A 309 -5.03 9.79 7.98
N LEU A 310 -4.94 9.15 9.14
CA LEU A 310 -3.69 8.60 9.68
C LEU A 310 -3.91 7.14 10.07
N PRO A 311 -3.57 6.19 9.19
CA PRO A 311 -3.55 4.77 9.51
C PRO A 311 -2.22 4.42 10.20
N ALA A 312 -2.32 3.70 11.31
CA ALA A 312 -1.12 3.25 12.03
C ALA A 312 -1.40 1.98 12.85
N VAL A 313 -0.33 1.35 13.33
CA VAL A 313 -0.38 0.32 14.37
C VAL A 313 -0.29 0.96 15.76
N ASN A 314 -0.78 0.26 16.80
CA ASN A 314 -0.79 0.78 18.18
C ASN A 314 0.59 1.30 18.63
N THR A 315 1.67 0.61 18.29
CA THR A 315 3.04 1.01 18.65
C THR A 315 3.45 2.34 18.02
N LEU A 316 3.02 2.63 16.80
CA LEU A 316 3.32 3.89 16.11
C LEU A 316 2.51 5.06 16.71
N PHE A 317 1.23 4.85 17.01
CA PHE A 317 0.41 5.84 17.74
C PHE A 317 1.06 6.21 19.07
N ASN A 318 1.48 5.20 19.83
CA ASN A 318 2.11 5.41 21.13
C ASN A 318 3.46 6.15 21.01
N ALA A 319 4.29 5.79 20.02
CA ALA A 319 5.55 6.48 19.76
C ALA A 319 5.37 7.96 19.41
N LEU A 320 4.35 8.28 18.62
CA LEU A 320 3.99 9.67 18.29
C LEU A 320 3.53 10.45 19.53
N LEU A 321 2.64 9.86 20.34
CA LEU A 321 2.12 10.47 21.56
C LEU A 321 3.21 10.79 22.61
N GLN A 322 4.26 9.96 22.67
CA GLN A 322 5.37 10.15 23.61
C GLN A 322 6.31 11.29 23.19
N HIS A 323 6.29 11.72 21.94
CA HIS A 323 7.19 12.77 21.48
C HIS A 323 6.68 14.16 21.87
N PRO A 324 7.49 15.01 22.53
CA PRO A 324 7.07 16.31 23.07
C PRO A 324 6.42 17.23 22.02
N GLN A 325 6.95 17.23 20.81
CA GLN A 325 6.47 18.10 19.73
C GLN A 325 5.18 17.60 19.05
N PHE A 326 4.69 16.41 19.36
CA PHE A 326 3.48 15.87 18.74
C PHE A 326 2.25 16.75 19.02
N LYS A 327 2.14 17.26 20.27
CA LYS A 327 1.04 18.14 20.69
C LYS A 327 0.97 19.48 19.94
N SER A 328 2.02 19.87 19.22
CA SER A 328 2.06 21.13 18.46
C SER A 328 1.65 20.96 16.99
N ILE A 329 1.19 19.78 16.60
CA ILE A 329 0.62 19.52 15.28
C ILE A 329 -0.83 20.03 15.25
N ASP A 330 -1.22 20.59 14.12
CA ASP A 330 -2.62 20.95 13.86
C ASP A 330 -3.40 19.70 13.42
N PHE A 331 -4.32 19.26 14.26
CA PHE A 331 -5.21 18.11 14.01
C PHE A 331 -6.61 18.50 13.53
N SER A 332 -6.88 19.79 13.29
CA SER A 332 -8.23 20.29 12.93
C SER A 332 -8.81 19.62 11.67
N HIS A 333 -7.94 19.11 10.80
CA HIS A 333 -8.32 18.40 9.57
C HIS A 333 -8.38 16.87 9.71
N LEU A 334 -7.93 16.30 10.84
CA LEU A 334 -7.87 14.86 11.02
C LEU A 334 -9.28 14.26 11.20
N CYS A 335 -9.77 13.58 10.18
CA CYS A 335 -11.09 12.96 10.15
C CYS A 335 -11.07 11.49 10.61
N VAL A 336 -9.99 10.76 10.28
CA VAL A 336 -9.90 9.31 10.53
C VAL A 336 -8.54 8.94 11.12
N SER A 337 -8.57 8.35 12.32
CA SER A 337 -7.43 7.71 12.96
C SER A 337 -7.64 6.20 12.94
N GLN A 338 -7.09 5.52 11.91
CA GLN A 338 -7.35 4.10 11.69
C GLN A 338 -6.29 3.22 12.34
N ALA A 339 -6.67 2.45 13.34
CA ALA A 339 -5.84 1.42 13.94
C ALA A 339 -6.09 0.05 13.29
N GLY A 340 -5.03 -0.72 13.06
CA GLY A 340 -5.15 -2.06 12.49
C GLY A 340 -3.82 -2.82 12.55
N GLY A 341 -3.83 -4.08 12.14
CA GLY A 341 -2.67 -4.96 12.14
C GLY A 341 -2.29 -5.52 13.52
N MET A 342 -2.77 -4.91 14.60
CA MET A 342 -2.71 -5.39 15.99
C MET A 342 -3.74 -4.64 16.82
N ALA A 343 -4.15 -5.22 17.95
CA ALA A 343 -5.09 -4.58 18.87
C ALA A 343 -4.55 -3.24 19.39
N ALA A 344 -5.41 -2.24 19.44
CA ALA A 344 -5.12 -0.96 20.07
C ALA A 344 -5.40 -1.04 21.57
N SER A 345 -4.53 -0.46 22.40
CA SER A 345 -4.80 -0.37 23.82
C SER A 345 -5.74 0.80 24.12
N GLU A 346 -6.67 0.60 25.02
CA GLU A 346 -7.61 1.65 25.45
C GLU A 346 -6.86 2.90 25.97
N GLY A 347 -5.77 2.71 26.71
CA GLY A 347 -4.94 3.82 27.20
C GLY A 347 -4.36 4.67 26.08
N THR A 348 -3.85 4.01 25.01
CA THR A 348 -3.36 4.72 23.82
C THR A 348 -4.50 5.43 23.11
N ALA A 349 -5.66 4.77 22.93
CA ALA A 349 -6.81 5.33 22.24
C ALA A 349 -7.37 6.57 22.96
N ARG A 350 -7.54 6.52 24.27
CA ARG A 350 -7.99 7.65 25.09
C ARG A 350 -6.98 8.81 25.07
N HIS A 351 -5.69 8.51 25.16
CA HIS A 351 -4.66 9.55 25.09
C HIS A 351 -4.62 10.20 23.70
N TRP A 352 -4.75 9.39 22.64
CA TRP A 352 -4.81 9.88 21.27
C TRP A 352 -5.98 10.84 21.07
N GLN A 353 -7.18 10.45 21.49
CA GLN A 353 -8.37 11.28 21.39
C GLN A 353 -8.23 12.60 22.18
N LYS A 354 -7.65 12.54 23.39
CA LYS A 354 -7.38 13.72 24.19
C LYS A 354 -6.43 14.73 23.53
N VAL A 355 -5.43 14.24 22.78
CA VAL A 355 -4.42 15.09 22.12
C VAL A 355 -4.91 15.59 20.78
N THR A 356 -5.57 14.75 19.99
CA THR A 356 -5.90 15.04 18.59
C THR A 356 -7.35 15.43 18.36
N GLY A 357 -8.25 15.13 19.30
CA GLY A 357 -9.70 15.28 19.12
C GLY A 357 -10.32 14.19 18.22
N SER A 358 -9.52 13.31 17.61
CA SER A 358 -9.98 12.23 16.72
C SER A 358 -10.09 10.92 17.46
N THR A 359 -11.23 10.22 17.34
CA THR A 359 -11.41 8.87 17.88
C THR A 359 -10.59 7.86 17.10
N MET A 360 -9.91 6.97 17.80
CA MET A 360 -9.21 5.86 17.18
C MET A 360 -10.21 4.79 16.76
N ILE A 361 -10.28 4.50 15.46
CA ILE A 361 -11.14 3.50 14.87
C ILE A 361 -10.33 2.23 14.66
N GLU A 362 -10.80 1.12 15.24
CA GLU A 362 -10.16 -0.19 15.09
C GLU A 362 -10.83 -1.01 13.99
N GLY A 363 -10.01 -1.73 13.23
CA GLY A 363 -10.45 -2.70 12.24
C GLY A 363 -9.60 -3.96 12.28
N TRP A 364 -10.19 -5.07 11.88
CA TRP A 364 -9.53 -6.35 11.72
C TRP A 364 -9.49 -6.76 10.25
N GLY A 365 -8.40 -7.40 9.90
CA GLY A 365 -8.21 -8.01 8.59
C GLY A 365 -6.86 -8.70 8.49
N MET A 366 -6.66 -9.39 7.41
CA MET A 366 -5.43 -10.12 7.10
C MET A 366 -5.18 -10.12 5.58
N SER A 367 -4.07 -10.64 5.13
CA SER A 367 -3.76 -10.66 3.69
C SER A 367 -4.83 -11.44 2.91
N GLU A 368 -5.31 -12.52 3.46
CA GLU A 368 -6.33 -13.42 2.87
C GLU A 368 -7.72 -12.77 2.77
N THR A 369 -8.01 -11.76 3.59
CA THR A 369 -9.24 -10.95 3.51
C THR A 369 -9.07 -9.67 2.67
N CYS A 370 -7.96 -9.53 1.96
CA CYS A 370 -7.65 -8.35 1.16
C CYS A 370 -7.59 -7.05 1.99
N ALA A 371 -7.05 -7.09 3.17
CA ALA A 371 -6.81 -6.07 4.18
C ALA A 371 -7.90 -5.97 5.24
N ILE A 372 -9.14 -5.58 4.90
CA ILE A 372 -10.14 -5.18 5.88
C ILE A 372 -11.32 -6.16 5.84
N GLY A 373 -11.51 -6.93 6.91
CA GLY A 373 -12.70 -7.78 7.10
C GLY A 373 -13.79 -7.08 7.92
N THR A 374 -13.38 -6.43 9.01
CA THR A 374 -14.28 -5.63 9.85
C THR A 374 -13.68 -4.26 10.16
N ASN A 375 -14.53 -3.31 10.48
CA ASN A 375 -14.09 -2.00 10.98
C ASN A 375 -15.18 -1.39 11.86
N ASN A 376 -14.78 -0.64 12.87
CA ASN A 376 -15.71 0.19 13.62
C ASN A 376 -16.28 1.30 12.72
N PRO A 377 -17.53 1.70 12.92
CA PRO A 377 -18.09 2.85 12.22
C PRO A 377 -17.23 4.10 12.41
N VAL A 378 -16.90 4.77 11.31
CA VAL A 378 -16.08 5.99 11.32
C VAL A 378 -16.78 7.17 11.99
N THR A 379 -18.05 7.03 12.30
CA THR A 379 -18.88 7.99 13.03
C THR A 379 -18.83 7.80 14.55
N ASN A 380 -18.15 6.76 15.05
CA ASN A 380 -18.01 6.54 16.48
C ASN A 380 -17.24 7.68 17.14
N THR A 381 -17.76 8.15 18.26
CA THR A 381 -17.16 9.23 19.06
C THR A 381 -16.32 8.72 20.22
N GLU A 382 -16.36 7.40 20.48
CA GLU A 382 -15.62 6.75 21.54
C GLU A 382 -14.94 5.48 21.04
N PHE A 383 -13.81 5.13 21.63
CA PHE A 383 -13.12 3.86 21.38
C PHE A 383 -13.94 2.71 21.94
N SER A 384 -14.24 1.72 21.11
CA SER A 384 -15.13 0.61 21.48
C SER A 384 -14.42 -0.62 22.07
N GLY A 385 -13.12 -0.78 21.78
CA GLY A 385 -12.37 -2.02 22.10
C GLY A 385 -12.81 -3.24 21.29
N SER A 386 -13.66 -3.02 20.26
CA SER A 386 -14.13 -4.05 19.33
C SER A 386 -13.44 -3.90 17.99
N ILE A 387 -13.30 -5.00 17.25
CA ILE A 387 -12.82 -4.97 15.85
C ILE A 387 -13.86 -4.45 14.86
N GLY A 388 -15.06 -4.11 15.33
CA GLY A 388 -16.12 -3.47 14.55
C GLY A 388 -17.04 -4.44 13.82
N LEU A 389 -17.68 -3.92 12.77
CA LEU A 389 -18.69 -4.61 11.97
C LEU A 389 -18.07 -5.13 10.65
N PRO A 390 -18.57 -6.26 10.10
CA PRO A 390 -18.22 -6.70 8.76
C PRO A 390 -18.43 -5.58 7.73
N LEU A 391 -17.50 -5.38 6.80
CA LEU A 391 -17.65 -4.40 5.73
C LEU A 391 -18.72 -4.83 4.70
N PRO A 392 -19.20 -3.91 3.85
CA PRO A 392 -20.17 -4.22 2.80
C PRO A 392 -19.80 -5.47 2.00
N GLY A 393 -20.75 -6.41 1.88
CA GLY A 393 -20.55 -7.68 1.17
C GLY A 393 -19.74 -8.74 1.90
N ILE A 394 -19.31 -8.50 3.16
CA ILE A 394 -18.58 -9.49 3.97
C ILE A 394 -19.54 -10.16 4.95
N ASP A 395 -19.47 -11.48 5.02
CA ASP A 395 -20.19 -12.31 5.96
C ASP A 395 -19.21 -12.92 6.98
N ILE A 396 -19.56 -12.82 8.27
CA ILE A 396 -18.76 -13.38 9.37
C ILE A 396 -19.65 -14.24 10.23
N ALA A 397 -19.16 -15.42 10.62
CA ALA A 397 -19.77 -16.31 11.57
C ALA A 397 -18.77 -16.71 12.66
N ILE A 398 -19.22 -16.71 13.90
CA ILE A 398 -18.46 -17.30 15.01
C ILE A 398 -18.84 -18.78 15.10
N LYS A 399 -17.87 -19.66 15.21
CA LYS A 399 -18.06 -21.10 15.20
C LYS A 399 -17.28 -21.75 16.34
N ASP A 400 -17.79 -22.87 16.84
CA ASP A 400 -17.06 -23.74 17.75
C ASP A 400 -16.02 -24.61 17.02
N ASP A 401 -15.22 -25.38 17.75
CA ASP A 401 -14.19 -26.28 17.20
C ASP A 401 -14.79 -27.37 16.29
N ALA A 402 -16.06 -27.69 16.41
CA ALA A 402 -16.75 -28.64 15.52
C ALA A 402 -17.35 -28.01 14.28
N GLY A 403 -17.21 -26.67 14.13
CA GLY A 403 -17.70 -25.90 12.96
C GLY A 403 -19.17 -25.49 13.07
N ASN A 404 -19.85 -25.68 14.21
CA ASN A 404 -21.20 -25.20 14.40
C ASN A 404 -21.23 -23.71 14.65
N SER A 405 -22.25 -23.02 14.10
CA SER A 405 -22.46 -21.60 14.37
C SER A 405 -22.92 -21.38 15.82
N LEU A 406 -22.29 -20.42 16.47
CA LEU A 406 -22.59 -20.04 17.84
C LEU A 406 -23.62 -18.90 17.91
N ALA A 407 -24.28 -18.76 19.04
CA ALA A 407 -25.22 -17.69 19.30
C ALA A 407 -24.47 -16.36 19.62
N LEU A 408 -25.20 -15.24 19.61
CA LEU A 408 -24.66 -13.95 20.02
C LEU A 408 -24.21 -14.00 21.51
N GLY A 409 -22.98 -13.50 21.75
CA GLY A 409 -22.35 -13.47 23.06
C GLY A 409 -21.57 -14.72 23.42
N GLU A 410 -21.58 -15.75 22.59
CA GLU A 410 -20.74 -16.93 22.75
C GLU A 410 -19.39 -16.73 22.04
N SER A 411 -18.33 -17.27 22.65
CA SER A 411 -16.97 -17.25 22.09
C SER A 411 -16.68 -18.55 21.34
N GLY A 412 -16.02 -18.43 20.17
CA GLY A 412 -15.60 -19.56 19.35
C GLY A 412 -14.20 -19.37 18.79
#